data_aefbe4ba19a6c34afba3f16490f41255
#
_entry.id   aefbe4ba19a6c34afba3f16490f41255
#
_cell.length_a   1.000
_cell.length_b   1.000
_cell.length_c   1.000
_cell.angle_alpha   90.00
_cell.angle_beta   90.00
_cell.angle_gamma   90.00
#
_symmetry.space_group_name_H-M   'P 1'
#
loop_
_entity.id
_entity.type
_entity.pdbx_description
1 polymer ?
#
loop_
_entity_poly.entity_id
_entity_poly.type
_entity_poly.pdbx_seq_one_letter_code
_entity_poly.pdbx_strand_id
1 'polypeptide(L)'
;MPTYSIQSTQEILQLVDSDFNEKITLKDKHLYFIDTLIRNRADKKAKYLSSALLKRTFGDRTYTSIIEYFIKKGIVERQLNYQDGHRYPYYTYMLLASVKNLIGYEITSNSLINTINFFHSTNYSSLNEVEKQVLFNIEKLQLPSAIETPKLYITKSPNTGRLFHTLTSLKREHRMYLKHIDGHGLIEIDGKGAQLVMLSNRYNDDEVFNDAVYSGEIYQIIANEIGVDISSDIARNKFKKQFFNTVIFNQNPSVIANSIYGIAFKKLFPITFQHLVNIDINVSKAQDLQRQESELFINNITRDLVKKGLFVIPIHDALVVFKKDVDAVMKIINDNCFAFLGRLMSFSSKEFCPTPYPNCTTYINIYSIEEEKEDTQHKGVYVVQNSIRVGQNKNNLVRDEKIEVITEAIKTLLSENKKVTIRKVQEVSGVAKSTVEKHYKQILSILN
;
A
#
# COMPACT_ATOMS: atom_id res chain seq x y z
N MET A 1 -13.19 -6.56 30.27
CA MET A 1 -11.75 -6.40 30.01
C MET A 1 -11.59 -6.22 28.51
N PRO A 2 -10.69 -5.37 28.02
CA PRO A 2 -10.51 -5.24 26.58
C PRO A 2 -10.04 -6.57 26.00
N THR A 3 -10.75 -7.09 25.02
CA THR A 3 -10.37 -8.30 24.27
C THR A 3 -9.83 -7.89 22.91
N TYR A 4 -8.91 -8.67 22.35
CA TYR A 4 -8.38 -8.46 21.02
C TYR A 4 -8.57 -9.74 20.21
N SER A 5 -9.38 -9.66 19.15
CA SER A 5 -9.68 -10.83 18.31
C SER A 5 -8.62 -11.01 17.22
N ILE A 6 -8.13 -12.24 17.08
CA ILE A 6 -7.17 -12.68 16.06
C ILE A 6 -7.73 -13.85 15.26
N GLN A 7 -7.07 -14.16 14.15
CA GLN A 7 -7.42 -15.29 13.29
C GLN A 7 -6.36 -16.39 13.35
N SER A 8 -6.80 -17.63 13.41
CA SER A 8 -5.95 -18.81 13.33
C SER A 8 -6.69 -19.98 12.67
N THR A 9 -6.03 -21.10 12.45
CA THR A 9 -6.69 -22.35 12.07
C THR A 9 -6.94 -23.20 13.30
N GLN A 10 -7.94 -24.09 13.24
CA GLN A 10 -8.25 -25.00 14.33
C GLN A 10 -7.04 -25.86 14.75
N GLU A 11 -6.27 -26.33 13.76
CA GLU A 11 -5.08 -27.16 13.98
C GLU A 11 -3.98 -26.41 14.73
N ILE A 12 -3.69 -25.17 14.33
CA ILE A 12 -2.68 -24.33 15.00
C ILE A 12 -3.15 -23.96 16.40
N LEU A 13 -4.44 -23.68 16.58
CA LEU A 13 -5.01 -23.36 17.88
C LEU A 13 -4.85 -24.55 18.85
N GLN A 14 -5.24 -25.75 18.43
CA GLN A 14 -5.11 -26.97 19.22
C GLN A 14 -3.65 -27.29 19.55
N LEU A 15 -2.74 -27.13 18.60
CA LEU A 15 -1.32 -27.34 18.80
C LEU A 15 -0.73 -26.38 19.86
N VAL A 16 -1.02 -25.09 19.72
CA VAL A 16 -0.51 -24.08 20.66
C VAL A 16 -1.18 -24.23 22.02
N ASP A 17 -2.44 -24.60 22.05
CA ASP A 17 -3.18 -24.89 23.29
C ASP A 17 -2.57 -26.07 24.05
N SER A 18 -2.28 -27.16 23.36
CA SER A 18 -1.66 -28.35 23.99
C SER A 18 -0.29 -28.06 24.61
N ASP A 19 0.52 -27.22 23.95
CA ASP A 19 1.90 -26.95 24.37
C ASP A 19 2.02 -25.78 25.38
N PHE A 20 1.01 -24.88 25.45
CA PHE A 20 1.06 -23.68 26.28
C PHE A 20 -0.19 -23.41 27.12
N ASN A 21 -1.05 -24.38 27.36
CA ASN A 21 -2.34 -24.20 28.04
C ASN A 21 -2.23 -23.44 29.38
N GLU A 22 -1.21 -23.76 30.19
CA GLU A 22 -0.99 -23.10 31.49
C GLU A 22 -0.27 -21.73 31.38
N LYS A 23 0.23 -21.36 30.21
CA LYS A 23 1.03 -20.14 29.97
C LYS A 23 0.31 -19.18 29.04
N ILE A 24 -0.82 -18.65 29.51
CA ILE A 24 -1.74 -17.80 28.70
C ILE A 24 -1.01 -16.72 27.90
N THR A 25 -0.12 -15.94 28.53
CA THR A 25 0.62 -14.87 27.81
C THR A 25 1.50 -15.43 26.69
N LEU A 26 2.09 -16.60 26.88
CA LEU A 26 2.95 -17.21 25.87
C LEU A 26 2.11 -17.80 24.73
N LYS A 27 1.02 -18.46 25.06
CA LYS A 27 0.00 -18.95 24.14
C LYS A 27 -0.49 -17.81 23.23
N ASP A 28 -0.96 -16.72 23.83
CA ASP A 28 -1.47 -15.54 23.12
C ASP A 28 -0.41 -14.93 22.18
N LYS A 29 0.85 -14.86 22.61
CA LYS A 29 1.95 -14.38 21.77
C LYS A 29 2.20 -15.29 20.55
N HIS A 30 2.15 -16.60 20.71
CA HIS A 30 2.29 -17.54 19.59
C HIS A 30 1.15 -17.37 18.57
N LEU A 31 -0.09 -17.30 19.05
CA LEU A 31 -1.25 -17.12 18.20
C LEU A 31 -1.26 -15.76 17.50
N TYR A 32 -0.84 -14.69 18.18
CA TYR A 32 -0.72 -13.37 17.57
C TYR A 32 0.38 -13.31 16.48
N PHE A 33 1.46 -14.06 16.62
CA PHE A 33 2.47 -14.19 15.58
C PHE A 33 1.88 -14.84 14.31
N ILE A 34 1.11 -15.91 14.45
CA ILE A 34 0.41 -16.56 13.33
C ILE A 34 -0.60 -15.61 12.68
N ASP A 35 -1.42 -14.91 13.46
CA ASP A 35 -2.34 -13.88 12.95
C ASP A 35 -1.61 -12.82 12.14
N THR A 36 -0.44 -12.39 12.61
CA THR A 36 0.41 -11.44 11.88
C THR A 36 0.84 -11.99 10.51
N LEU A 37 1.19 -13.27 10.41
CA LEU A 37 1.52 -13.93 9.14
C LEU A 37 0.31 -14.07 8.22
N ILE A 38 -0.85 -14.44 8.77
CA ILE A 38 -2.12 -14.57 8.03
C ILE A 38 -2.52 -13.22 7.44
N ARG A 39 -2.55 -12.16 8.25
CA ARG A 39 -2.90 -10.80 7.81
C ARG A 39 -1.96 -10.27 6.72
N ASN A 40 -0.69 -10.63 6.78
CA ASN A 40 0.30 -10.27 5.76
C ASN A 40 0.25 -11.20 4.54
N ARG A 41 -0.65 -12.19 4.48
CA ARG A 41 -0.75 -13.20 3.41
C ARG A 41 0.57 -13.94 3.17
N ALA A 42 1.23 -14.31 4.26
CA ALA A 42 2.47 -15.08 4.21
C ALA A 42 2.27 -16.54 3.74
N ASP A 43 1.03 -17.01 3.69
CA ASP A 43 0.60 -18.28 3.07
C ASP A 43 0.75 -18.31 1.54
N LYS A 44 0.80 -17.13 0.90
CA LYS A 44 0.91 -16.99 -0.56
C LYS A 44 2.31 -16.63 -1.02
N LYS A 45 3.05 -15.88 -0.21
CA LYS A 45 4.39 -15.40 -0.50
C LYS A 45 5.09 -15.04 0.80
N ALA A 46 6.37 -15.45 0.93
CA ALA A 46 7.20 -15.09 2.08
C ALA A 46 7.20 -13.56 2.33
N LYS A 47 7.03 -13.15 3.58
CA LYS A 47 6.89 -11.75 4.00
C LYS A 47 8.00 -11.34 4.94
N TYR A 48 8.49 -10.13 4.72
CA TYR A 48 9.40 -9.49 5.65
C TYR A 48 8.65 -9.03 6.90
N LEU A 49 9.14 -9.45 8.05
CA LEU A 49 8.71 -8.91 9.34
C LEU A 49 9.95 -8.31 10.02
N SER A 50 9.87 -7.01 10.34
CA SER A 50 10.97 -6.31 10.99
C SER A 50 11.31 -6.94 12.35
N SER A 51 12.56 -7.32 12.56
CA SER A 51 13.03 -7.83 13.85
C SER A 51 12.81 -6.82 14.99
N ALA A 52 12.90 -5.52 14.70
CA ALA A 52 12.59 -4.47 15.65
C ALA A 52 11.12 -4.49 16.08
N LEU A 53 10.20 -4.70 15.12
CA LEU A 53 8.77 -4.86 15.43
C LEU A 53 8.51 -6.12 16.25
N LEU A 54 9.08 -7.25 15.84
CA LEU A 54 8.94 -8.52 16.57
C LEU A 54 9.46 -8.44 18.00
N LYS A 55 10.64 -7.82 18.21
CA LYS A 55 11.22 -7.58 19.53
C LYS A 55 10.32 -6.71 20.41
N ARG A 56 9.78 -5.65 19.85
CA ARG A 56 8.86 -4.76 20.57
C ARG A 56 7.56 -5.45 20.96
N THR A 57 7.00 -6.26 20.04
CA THR A 57 5.71 -6.93 20.27
C THR A 57 5.83 -8.08 21.24
N PHE A 58 6.84 -8.92 21.08
CA PHE A 58 6.95 -10.19 21.83
C PHE A 58 7.98 -10.17 22.95
N GLY A 59 8.92 -9.21 22.91
CA GLY A 59 10.10 -9.16 23.78
C GLY A 59 11.34 -9.77 23.11
N ASP A 60 12.52 -9.24 23.46
CA ASP A 60 13.79 -9.51 22.75
C ASP A 60 14.19 -10.99 22.70
N ARG A 61 13.94 -11.74 23.80
CA ARG A 61 14.23 -13.18 23.87
C ARG A 61 13.07 -14.04 23.37
N THR A 62 11.86 -13.58 23.54
CA THR A 62 10.65 -14.36 23.27
C THR A 62 10.35 -14.48 21.78
N TYR A 63 10.59 -13.42 20.96
CA TYR A 63 10.24 -13.48 19.55
C TYR A 63 11.02 -14.57 18.80
N THR A 64 12.28 -14.78 19.14
CA THR A 64 13.11 -15.83 18.52
C THR A 64 12.56 -17.22 18.87
N SER A 65 12.22 -17.46 20.15
CA SER A 65 11.67 -18.76 20.56
C SER A 65 10.31 -19.05 19.93
N ILE A 66 9.46 -18.05 19.71
CA ILE A 66 8.19 -18.20 18.97
C ILE A 66 8.43 -18.64 17.52
N ILE A 67 9.36 -18.00 16.84
CA ILE A 67 9.70 -18.33 15.45
C ILE A 67 10.27 -19.74 15.36
N GLU A 68 11.24 -20.08 16.21
CA GLU A 68 11.88 -21.41 16.23
C GLU A 68 10.86 -22.51 16.57
N TYR A 69 9.91 -22.23 17.45
CA TYR A 69 8.82 -23.16 17.76
C TYR A 69 8.03 -23.53 16.49
N PHE A 70 7.57 -22.54 15.72
CA PHE A 70 6.79 -22.80 14.51
C PHE A 70 7.61 -23.38 13.36
N ILE A 71 8.91 -23.06 13.27
CA ILE A 71 9.81 -23.71 12.32
C ILE A 71 9.95 -25.19 12.66
N LYS A 72 10.20 -25.52 13.94
CA LYS A 72 10.32 -26.91 14.40
C LYS A 72 9.04 -27.72 14.18
N LYS A 73 7.86 -27.09 14.26
CA LYS A 73 6.57 -27.72 13.98
C LYS A 73 6.24 -27.79 12.48
N GLY A 74 7.09 -27.28 11.60
CA GLY A 74 6.85 -27.28 10.15
C GLY A 74 5.72 -26.33 9.69
N ILE A 75 5.34 -25.37 10.53
CA ILE A 75 4.25 -24.41 10.25
C ILE A 75 4.77 -23.15 9.56
N VAL A 76 5.99 -22.73 9.88
CA VAL A 76 6.62 -21.53 9.32
C VAL A 76 7.96 -21.89 8.72
N GLU A 77 8.24 -21.37 7.55
CA GLU A 77 9.56 -21.37 6.93
C GLU A 77 10.19 -19.98 7.07
N ARG A 78 11.47 -19.94 7.42
CA ARG A 78 12.27 -18.71 7.48
C ARG A 78 13.32 -18.74 6.39
N GLN A 79 13.34 -17.74 5.53
CA GLN A 79 14.31 -17.61 4.44
C GLN A 79 15.22 -16.40 4.70
N LEU A 80 16.52 -16.61 4.55
CA LEU A 80 17.50 -15.54 4.57
C LEU A 80 17.60 -14.93 3.18
N ASN A 81 17.40 -13.63 3.11
CA ASN A 81 17.44 -12.89 1.85
C ASN A 81 18.57 -11.85 1.87
N TYR A 82 19.18 -11.69 0.71
CA TYR A 82 20.11 -10.63 0.40
C TYR A 82 19.47 -9.77 -0.69
N GLN A 83 19.40 -8.47 -0.46
CA GLN A 83 18.95 -7.54 -1.48
C GLN A 83 20.07 -6.55 -1.77
N ASP A 84 20.39 -6.36 -3.05
CA ASP A 84 21.35 -5.35 -3.48
C ASP A 84 20.95 -3.98 -2.92
N GLY A 85 21.89 -3.33 -2.24
CA GLY A 85 21.65 -2.05 -1.54
C GLY A 85 21.27 -2.17 -0.06
N HIS A 86 21.01 -3.36 0.47
CA HIS A 86 20.90 -3.57 1.92
C HIS A 86 22.23 -3.97 2.53
N ARG A 87 22.65 -3.25 3.57
CA ARG A 87 23.93 -3.49 4.27
C ARG A 87 23.97 -4.82 5.02
N TYR A 88 22.80 -5.38 5.36
CA TYR A 88 22.67 -6.60 6.15
C TYR A 88 21.61 -7.53 5.55
N PRO A 89 21.80 -8.86 5.64
CA PRO A 89 20.79 -9.82 5.28
C PRO A 89 19.54 -9.65 6.15
N TYR A 90 18.38 -9.98 5.61
CA TYR A 90 17.11 -9.93 6.33
C TYR A 90 16.34 -11.23 6.17
N TYR A 91 15.49 -11.52 7.15
CA TYR A 91 14.64 -12.71 7.12
C TYR A 91 13.25 -12.40 6.54
N THR A 92 12.78 -13.31 5.71
CA THR A 92 11.36 -13.40 5.35
C THR A 92 10.76 -14.68 5.91
N TYR A 93 9.45 -14.65 6.12
CA TYR A 93 8.71 -15.74 6.74
C TYR A 93 7.57 -16.17 5.82
N MET A 94 7.42 -17.46 5.63
CA MET A 94 6.34 -18.07 4.88
C MET A 94 5.54 -18.98 5.81
N LEU A 95 4.21 -18.83 5.79
CA LEU A 95 3.29 -19.70 6.50
C LEU A 95 2.99 -20.92 5.62
N LEU A 96 3.42 -22.09 6.05
CA LEU A 96 3.25 -23.35 5.32
C LEU A 96 1.89 -24.01 5.59
N ALA A 97 1.28 -23.68 6.73
CA ALA A 97 -0.05 -24.17 7.09
C ALA A 97 -1.12 -23.63 6.14
N SER A 98 -2.10 -24.46 5.84
CA SER A 98 -3.26 -24.05 5.04
C SER A 98 -4.12 -23.06 5.84
N VAL A 99 -4.36 -21.87 5.28
CA VAL A 99 -5.25 -20.84 5.89
C VAL A 99 -6.71 -21.01 5.46
N LYS A 100 -7.14 -22.24 5.21
CA LYS A 100 -8.55 -22.55 4.98
C LYS A 100 -9.26 -22.65 6.34
N ASN A 101 -10.51 -22.18 6.40
CA ASN A 101 -11.34 -22.27 7.62
C ASN A 101 -10.73 -21.56 8.83
N LEU A 102 -10.42 -20.28 8.67
CA LEU A 102 -9.96 -19.45 9.77
C LEU A 102 -11.04 -19.31 10.84
N ILE A 103 -10.63 -19.42 12.09
CA ILE A 103 -11.47 -19.23 13.28
C ILE A 103 -10.95 -18.06 14.10
N GLY A 104 -11.86 -17.36 14.75
CA GLY A 104 -11.52 -16.29 15.68
C GLY A 104 -11.03 -16.84 17.02
N TYR A 105 -10.02 -16.21 17.60
CA TYR A 105 -9.54 -16.45 18.94
C TYR A 105 -9.37 -15.12 19.67
N GLU A 106 -9.79 -15.05 20.91
CA GLU A 106 -9.65 -13.84 21.73
C GLU A 106 -8.39 -13.91 22.59
N ILE A 107 -7.51 -12.92 22.39
CA ILE A 107 -6.34 -12.74 23.26
C ILE A 107 -6.82 -12.21 24.60
N THR A 108 -6.36 -12.85 25.68
CA THR A 108 -6.71 -12.50 27.06
C THR A 108 -5.54 -11.93 27.86
N SER A 109 -4.31 -12.02 27.33
CA SER A 109 -3.12 -11.45 27.96
C SER A 109 -3.12 -9.93 27.93
N ASN A 110 -3.42 -9.29 29.07
CA ASN A 110 -3.42 -7.83 29.19
C ASN A 110 -2.09 -7.18 28.76
N SER A 111 -0.95 -7.81 29.04
CA SER A 111 0.36 -7.29 28.64
C SER A 111 0.52 -7.26 27.11
N LEU A 112 0.04 -8.29 26.41
CA LEU A 112 0.07 -8.34 24.95
C LEU A 112 -0.95 -7.39 24.36
N ILE A 113 -2.17 -7.35 24.90
CA ILE A 113 -3.23 -6.41 24.47
C ILE A 113 -2.73 -4.96 24.59
N ASN A 114 -2.13 -4.59 25.71
CA ASN A 114 -1.57 -3.26 25.91
C ASN A 114 -0.45 -2.96 24.90
N THR A 115 0.40 -3.94 24.62
CA THR A 115 1.45 -3.79 23.61
C THR A 115 0.86 -3.62 22.20
N ILE A 116 -0.10 -4.45 21.83
CA ILE A 116 -0.80 -4.36 20.55
C ILE A 116 -1.51 -3.01 20.44
N ASN A 117 -2.25 -2.62 21.46
CA ASN A 117 -2.95 -1.34 21.50
C ASN A 117 -1.97 -0.16 21.43
N PHE A 118 -0.83 -0.23 22.09
CA PHE A 118 0.22 0.80 21.98
C PHE A 118 0.74 0.95 20.54
N PHE A 119 0.86 -0.16 19.79
CA PHE A 119 1.28 -0.12 18.38
C PHE A 119 0.16 0.19 17.40
N HIS A 120 -1.08 -0.08 17.77
CA HIS A 120 -2.26 0.09 16.92
C HIS A 120 -3.18 1.23 17.37
N SER A 121 -3.02 1.73 18.59
CA SER A 121 -3.70 2.93 19.05
C SER A 121 -2.86 4.15 18.68
N THR A 122 -3.49 5.04 17.97
CA THR A 122 -3.04 6.42 17.89
C THR A 122 -3.03 6.97 19.33
N ASN A 123 -1.88 7.29 19.87
CA ASN A 123 -1.81 7.98 21.13
C ASN A 123 -2.26 9.45 20.90
N TYR A 124 -3.55 9.70 20.98
CA TYR A 124 -4.16 11.02 20.73
C TYR A 124 -3.51 12.14 21.54
N SER A 125 -3.02 11.84 22.75
CA SER A 125 -2.36 12.83 23.61
C SER A 125 -0.99 13.28 23.08
N SER A 126 -0.34 12.46 22.26
CA SER A 126 0.97 12.77 21.64
C SER A 126 0.85 13.42 20.26
N LEU A 127 -0.35 13.49 19.69
CA LEU A 127 -0.57 14.10 18.38
C LEU A 127 -0.50 15.64 18.51
N ASN A 128 0.18 16.25 17.53
CA ASN A 128 0.09 17.70 17.34
C ASN A 128 -1.24 18.10 16.69
N GLU A 129 -1.53 19.40 16.64
CA GLU A 129 -2.81 19.90 16.12
C GLU A 129 -3.05 19.54 14.64
N VAL A 130 -2.01 19.48 13.82
CA VAL A 130 -2.12 19.08 12.42
C VAL A 130 -2.51 17.60 12.31
N GLU A 131 -1.85 16.74 13.08
CA GLU A 131 -2.12 15.30 13.11
C GLU A 131 -3.53 14.98 13.63
N LYS A 132 -3.98 15.70 14.67
CA LYS A 132 -5.35 15.61 15.19
C LYS A 132 -6.38 16.01 14.14
N GLN A 133 -6.15 17.13 13.45
CA GLN A 133 -7.08 17.58 12.41
C GLN A 133 -7.13 16.64 11.21
N VAL A 134 -5.98 16.11 10.77
CA VAL A 134 -5.93 15.10 9.71
C VAL A 134 -6.72 13.85 10.10
N LEU A 135 -6.54 13.38 11.33
CA LEU A 135 -7.27 12.22 11.83
C LEU A 135 -8.78 12.47 11.88
N PHE A 136 -9.19 13.63 12.41
CA PHE A 136 -10.59 14.08 12.41
C PHE A 136 -11.18 14.14 10.99
N ASN A 137 -10.41 14.64 10.02
CA ASN A 137 -10.84 14.67 8.62
C ASN A 137 -11.03 13.25 8.03
N ILE A 138 -10.17 12.28 8.42
CA ILE A 138 -10.30 10.88 8.00
C ILE A 138 -11.56 10.24 8.59
N GLU A 139 -11.92 10.55 9.83
CA GLU A 139 -13.15 10.07 10.49
C GLU A 139 -14.43 10.51 9.76
N LYS A 140 -14.36 11.63 9.02
CA LYS A 140 -15.48 12.14 8.22
C LYS A 140 -15.64 11.47 6.85
N LEU A 141 -14.84 10.46 6.57
CA LEU A 141 -14.91 9.76 5.29
C LEU A 141 -15.66 8.43 5.41
N GLN A 142 -16.26 8.05 4.29
CA GLN A 142 -16.95 6.79 4.11
C GLN A 142 -16.33 6.00 2.96
N LEU A 143 -16.33 4.68 3.10
CA LEU A 143 -15.94 3.72 2.07
C LEU A 143 -17.14 2.86 1.65
N PRO A 144 -17.16 2.36 0.40
CA PRO A 144 -18.08 1.29 0.03
C PRO A 144 -17.94 0.10 0.98
N SER A 145 -19.07 -0.44 1.47
CA SER A 145 -19.09 -1.58 2.41
C SER A 145 -18.41 -2.85 1.87
N ALA A 146 -18.23 -2.94 0.55
CA ALA A 146 -17.48 -4.02 -0.11
C ALA A 146 -15.96 -3.90 0.03
N ILE A 147 -15.45 -2.77 0.51
CA ILE A 147 -14.03 -2.55 0.76
C ILE A 147 -13.78 -2.78 2.24
N GLU A 148 -12.82 -3.67 2.55
CA GLU A 148 -12.39 -3.88 3.93
C GLU A 148 -11.89 -2.57 4.52
N THR A 149 -12.55 -2.13 5.60
CA THR A 149 -12.21 -0.86 6.26
C THR A 149 -10.97 -1.05 7.12
N PRO A 150 -9.86 -0.35 6.81
CA PRO A 150 -8.68 -0.41 7.65
C PRO A 150 -8.96 0.30 8.98
N LYS A 151 -8.27 -0.12 10.05
CA LYS A 151 -8.34 0.58 11.35
C LYS A 151 -7.95 2.04 11.20
N LEU A 152 -8.63 2.90 11.97
CA LEU A 152 -8.25 4.30 12.07
C LEU A 152 -6.92 4.42 12.82
N TYR A 153 -5.95 5.03 12.19
CA TYR A 153 -4.66 5.33 12.80
C TYR A 153 -3.98 6.51 12.11
N ILE A 154 -3.06 7.13 12.83
CA ILE A 154 -2.09 8.08 12.29
C ILE A 154 -0.76 7.90 13.03
N THR A 155 0.34 7.93 12.31
CA THR A 155 1.69 7.88 12.87
C THR A 155 2.65 8.66 12.00
N LYS A 156 3.65 9.29 12.62
CA LYS A 156 4.71 10.02 11.92
C LYS A 156 6.00 9.19 11.89
N SER A 157 6.59 9.05 10.71
CA SER A 157 7.89 8.41 10.57
C SER A 157 8.98 9.24 11.24
N PRO A 158 9.75 8.68 12.19
CA PRO A 158 10.83 9.43 12.84
C PRO A 158 11.98 9.76 11.87
N ASN A 159 12.16 8.96 10.82
CA ASN A 159 13.27 9.08 9.87
C ASN A 159 12.96 10.05 8.72
N THR A 160 11.70 10.16 8.31
CA THR A 160 11.30 10.90 7.10
C THR A 160 10.29 12.00 7.37
N GLY A 161 9.67 12.05 8.54
CA GLY A 161 8.60 13.00 8.85
C GLY A 161 7.26 12.72 8.15
N ARG A 162 7.20 11.70 7.27
CA ARG A 162 5.95 11.33 6.57
C ARG A 162 4.87 10.90 7.54
N LEU A 163 3.65 11.33 7.29
CA LEU A 163 2.48 10.83 7.98
C LEU A 163 1.99 9.55 7.29
N PHE A 164 1.81 8.50 8.10
CA PHE A 164 1.16 7.27 7.70
C PHE A 164 -0.16 7.16 8.45
N HIS A 165 -1.22 6.92 7.74
CA HIS A 165 -2.56 6.85 8.30
C HIS A 165 -3.45 5.91 7.47
N THR A 166 -4.67 5.72 7.89
CA THR A 166 -5.66 4.83 7.29
C THR A 166 -5.71 4.92 5.76
N LEU A 167 -5.70 6.15 5.20
CA LEU A 167 -5.77 6.32 3.74
C LEU A 167 -4.47 5.99 3.02
N THR A 168 -3.31 6.16 3.66
CA THR A 168 -2.02 5.77 3.05
C THR A 168 -1.90 4.26 2.88
N SER A 169 -2.59 3.47 3.72
CA SER A 169 -2.65 2.00 3.61
C SER A 169 -3.72 1.51 2.64
N LEU A 170 -4.67 2.36 2.28
CA LEU A 170 -5.73 2.01 1.34
C LEU A 170 -5.18 2.03 -0.09
N LYS A 171 -5.52 1.02 -0.89
CA LYS A 171 -5.12 0.98 -2.30
C LYS A 171 -5.63 2.22 -3.04
N ARG A 172 -4.81 2.75 -3.96
CA ARG A 172 -5.17 3.95 -4.74
C ARG A 172 -6.51 3.82 -5.46
N GLU A 173 -6.79 2.65 -6.04
CA GLU A 173 -8.06 2.34 -6.71
C GLU A 173 -9.28 2.42 -5.78
N HIS A 174 -9.10 2.07 -4.49
CA HIS A 174 -10.17 2.14 -3.50
C HIS A 174 -10.39 3.57 -2.98
N ARG A 175 -9.31 4.37 -2.88
CA ARG A 175 -9.41 5.77 -2.43
C ARG A 175 -10.31 6.62 -3.31
N MET A 176 -10.38 6.30 -4.60
CA MET A 176 -11.21 7.04 -5.56
C MET A 176 -12.72 6.96 -5.27
N TYR A 177 -13.15 6.00 -4.44
CA TYR A 177 -14.55 5.83 -4.04
C TYR A 177 -14.87 6.40 -2.66
N LEU A 178 -13.94 7.10 -2.03
CA LEU A 178 -14.19 7.79 -0.77
C LEU A 178 -15.25 8.88 -0.95
N LYS A 179 -16.12 9.00 0.06
CA LYS A 179 -17.11 10.08 0.15
C LYS A 179 -16.98 10.78 1.50
N HIS A 180 -17.22 12.06 1.53
CA HIS A 180 -17.39 12.78 2.78
C HIS A 180 -18.81 12.57 3.31
N ILE A 181 -18.99 12.43 4.63
CA ILE A 181 -20.28 12.16 5.27
C ILE A 181 -21.34 13.23 4.93
N ASP A 182 -20.91 14.49 4.77
CA ASP A 182 -21.79 15.60 4.42
C ASP A 182 -21.96 15.79 2.90
N GLY A 183 -21.54 14.81 2.09
CA GLY A 183 -21.70 14.83 0.65
C GLY A 183 -20.77 15.79 -0.12
N HIS A 184 -19.77 16.41 0.54
CA HIS A 184 -18.81 17.28 -0.15
C HIS A 184 -17.98 16.51 -1.16
N GLY A 185 -17.87 17.02 -2.39
CA GLY A 185 -16.98 16.47 -3.41
C GLY A 185 -15.51 16.54 -3.00
N LEU A 186 -14.79 15.44 -3.23
CA LEU A 186 -13.37 15.30 -2.90
C LEU A 186 -12.52 15.34 -4.18
N ILE A 187 -11.33 15.90 -4.07
CA ILE A 187 -10.32 15.94 -5.14
C ILE A 187 -8.94 15.66 -4.54
N GLU A 188 -8.15 14.84 -5.24
CA GLU A 188 -6.73 14.61 -4.95
C GLU A 188 -5.89 15.58 -5.78
N ILE A 189 -5.04 16.38 -5.15
CA ILE A 189 -4.06 17.28 -5.78
C ILE A 189 -2.69 16.64 -5.55
N ASP A 190 -2.02 16.20 -6.62
CA ASP A 190 -0.79 15.40 -6.60
C ASP A 190 0.38 16.20 -7.18
N GLY A 191 1.48 16.32 -6.43
CA GLY A 191 2.68 17.02 -6.83
C GLY A 191 3.47 16.24 -7.87
N LYS A 192 3.65 16.84 -9.07
CA LYS A 192 4.36 16.16 -10.15
C LYS A 192 5.86 16.08 -9.88
N GLY A 193 6.36 14.84 -9.72
CA GLY A 193 7.79 14.61 -9.58
C GLY A 193 8.40 15.17 -8.30
N ALA A 194 7.64 15.25 -7.21
CA ALA A 194 8.02 15.91 -5.95
C ALA A 194 9.45 15.60 -5.51
N GLN A 195 9.88 14.35 -5.56
CA GLN A 195 11.23 13.97 -5.13
C GLN A 195 12.33 14.47 -6.06
N LEU A 196 12.08 14.62 -7.37
CA LEU A 196 13.03 15.25 -8.27
C LEU A 196 13.08 16.76 -8.05
N VAL A 197 11.94 17.39 -7.74
CA VAL A 197 11.87 18.79 -7.32
C VAL A 197 12.69 19.02 -6.03
N MET A 198 12.57 18.11 -5.05
CA MET A 198 13.40 18.20 -3.82
C MET A 198 14.88 18.01 -4.14
N LEU A 199 15.24 17.12 -5.07
CA LEU A 199 16.61 16.93 -5.51
C LEU A 199 17.15 18.19 -6.21
N SER A 200 16.35 18.78 -7.09
CA SER A 200 16.65 20.04 -7.80
C SER A 200 16.84 21.20 -6.80
N ASN A 201 15.98 21.32 -5.81
CA ASN A 201 16.10 22.34 -4.76
C ASN A 201 17.38 22.19 -3.92
N ARG A 202 17.80 20.92 -3.68
CA ARG A 202 19.03 20.62 -2.92
C ARG A 202 20.29 20.97 -3.70
N TYR A 203 20.28 20.78 -5.01
CA TYR A 203 21.42 20.97 -5.93
C TYR A 203 20.99 21.94 -7.04
N ASN A 204 20.76 23.18 -6.64
CA ASN A 204 20.18 24.23 -7.51
C ASN A 204 21.16 24.85 -8.51
N ASP A 205 22.39 24.34 -8.56
CA ASP A 205 23.46 24.78 -9.43
C ASP A 205 23.43 24.17 -10.86
N ASP A 206 22.50 23.21 -11.11
CA ASP A 206 22.29 22.61 -12.43
C ASP A 206 21.00 23.14 -13.06
N GLU A 207 21.09 24.26 -13.78
CA GLU A 207 19.92 24.91 -14.41
C GLU A 207 19.24 23.99 -15.42
N VAL A 208 20.00 23.19 -16.18
CA VAL A 208 19.44 22.26 -17.19
C VAL A 208 18.61 21.18 -16.53
N PHE A 209 19.10 20.63 -15.39
CA PHE A 209 18.35 19.67 -14.60
C PHE A 209 17.09 20.30 -13.99
N ASN A 210 17.24 21.50 -13.44
CA ASN A 210 16.14 22.22 -12.82
C ASN A 210 15.02 22.48 -13.83
N ASP A 211 15.33 22.97 -15.00
CA ASP A 211 14.34 23.26 -16.04
C ASP A 211 13.65 21.97 -16.51
N ALA A 212 14.39 20.87 -16.69
CA ALA A 212 13.81 19.57 -17.07
C ALA A 212 12.87 19.01 -15.99
N VAL A 213 13.17 19.24 -14.70
CA VAL A 213 12.33 18.80 -13.58
C VAL A 213 11.06 19.64 -13.50
N TYR A 214 11.18 20.97 -13.53
CA TYR A 214 10.04 21.87 -13.36
C TYR A 214 9.11 21.91 -14.58
N SER A 215 9.62 21.67 -15.81
CA SER A 215 8.77 21.44 -16.99
C SER A 215 8.02 20.10 -16.94
N GLY A 216 8.48 19.15 -16.12
CA GLY A 216 7.92 17.79 -16.04
C GLY A 216 8.39 16.86 -17.16
N GLU A 217 9.34 17.32 -18.00
CA GLU A 217 9.82 16.58 -19.18
C GLU A 217 11.01 15.66 -18.90
N ILE A 218 11.58 15.71 -17.70
CA ILE A 218 12.81 14.99 -17.34
C ILE A 218 12.78 13.50 -17.72
N TYR A 219 11.65 12.82 -17.51
CA TYR A 219 11.54 11.39 -17.86
C TYR A 219 11.59 11.18 -19.38
N GLN A 220 10.97 12.06 -20.16
CA GLN A 220 10.99 11.98 -21.61
C GLN A 220 12.39 12.29 -22.16
N ILE A 221 13.06 13.28 -21.60
CA ILE A 221 14.43 13.65 -21.98
C ILE A 221 15.38 12.48 -21.77
N ILE A 222 15.34 11.84 -20.58
CA ILE A 222 16.19 10.69 -20.28
C ILE A 222 15.79 9.46 -21.14
N ALA A 223 14.49 9.23 -21.34
CA ALA A 223 14.00 8.12 -22.15
C ALA A 223 14.45 8.25 -23.62
N ASN A 224 14.40 9.45 -24.18
CA ASN A 224 14.87 9.74 -25.53
C ASN A 224 16.37 9.48 -25.67
N GLU A 225 17.18 9.88 -24.66
CA GLU A 225 18.63 9.67 -24.67
C GLU A 225 18.99 8.18 -24.69
N ILE A 226 18.21 7.33 -24.02
CA ILE A 226 18.46 5.88 -24.00
C ILE A 226 17.67 5.08 -25.04
N GLY A 227 16.87 5.78 -25.88
CA GLY A 227 16.09 5.15 -26.95
C GLY A 227 14.90 4.30 -26.45
N VAL A 228 14.29 4.65 -25.32
CA VAL A 228 13.14 3.93 -24.74
C VAL A 228 11.85 4.71 -24.94
N ASP A 229 10.84 4.04 -25.50
CA ASP A 229 9.49 4.61 -25.59
C ASP A 229 8.75 4.54 -24.26
N ILE A 230 8.29 5.69 -23.76
CA ILE A 230 7.50 5.83 -22.52
C ILE A 230 6.12 6.48 -22.80
N SER A 231 5.60 6.35 -24.00
CA SER A 231 4.31 6.92 -24.40
C SER A 231 3.13 6.30 -23.64
N SER A 232 3.21 4.99 -23.30
CA SER A 232 2.19 4.34 -22.51
C SER A 232 2.42 4.51 -21.00
N ASP A 233 1.32 4.60 -20.20
CA ASP A 233 1.40 4.70 -18.74
C ASP A 233 2.15 3.54 -18.10
N ILE A 234 2.02 2.33 -18.66
CA ILE A 234 2.70 1.12 -18.16
C ILE A 234 4.21 1.27 -18.37
N ALA A 235 4.64 1.65 -19.58
CA ALA A 235 6.04 1.85 -19.91
C ALA A 235 6.63 3.00 -19.07
N ARG A 236 5.91 4.13 -18.96
CA ARG A 236 6.31 5.28 -18.17
C ARG A 236 6.49 4.94 -16.68
N ASN A 237 5.56 4.20 -16.08
CA ASN A 237 5.66 3.79 -14.68
C ASN A 237 6.81 2.80 -14.44
N LYS A 238 7.04 1.87 -15.36
CA LYS A 238 8.18 0.94 -15.31
C LYS A 238 9.50 1.70 -15.39
N PHE A 239 9.60 2.65 -16.35
CA PHE A 239 10.76 3.51 -16.51
C PHE A 239 11.07 4.32 -15.25
N LYS A 240 10.07 5.05 -14.73
CA LYS A 240 10.21 5.81 -13.47
C LYS A 240 10.76 4.94 -12.34
N LYS A 241 10.15 3.77 -12.12
CA LYS A 241 10.58 2.85 -11.06
C LYS A 241 12.02 2.40 -11.23
N GLN A 242 12.44 2.06 -12.44
CA GLN A 242 13.81 1.64 -12.74
C GLN A 242 14.79 2.80 -12.56
N PHE A 243 14.49 3.97 -13.10
CA PHE A 243 15.30 5.17 -12.96
C PHE A 243 15.52 5.55 -11.49
N PHE A 244 14.45 5.60 -10.70
CA PHE A 244 14.55 5.91 -9.27
C PHE A 244 15.40 4.90 -8.52
N ASN A 245 15.16 3.60 -8.72
CA ASN A 245 15.91 2.55 -8.02
C ASN A 245 17.39 2.50 -8.43
N THR A 246 17.70 2.85 -9.69
CA THR A 246 19.06 2.70 -10.24
C THR A 246 19.90 3.96 -10.04
N VAL A 247 19.30 5.14 -10.14
CA VAL A 247 20.04 6.42 -10.10
C VAL A 247 19.72 7.19 -8.82
N ILE A 248 18.46 7.55 -8.61
CA ILE A 248 18.08 8.53 -7.57
C ILE A 248 18.26 7.95 -6.15
N PHE A 249 17.80 6.71 -5.92
CA PHE A 249 17.82 6.07 -4.60
C PHE A 249 19.02 5.15 -4.38
N ASN A 250 19.75 4.83 -5.44
CA ASN A 250 20.90 3.95 -5.32
C ASN A 250 22.03 4.64 -4.53
N GLN A 251 22.63 3.90 -3.60
CA GLN A 251 23.72 4.39 -2.77
C GLN A 251 25.10 3.97 -3.31
N ASN A 252 25.15 3.08 -4.31
CA ASN A 252 26.40 2.62 -4.88
C ASN A 252 26.77 3.44 -6.11
N PRO A 253 27.82 4.30 -6.04
CA PRO A 253 28.24 5.14 -7.15
C PRO A 253 28.59 4.35 -8.43
N SER A 254 29.17 3.16 -8.28
CA SER A 254 29.53 2.31 -9.43
C SER A 254 28.29 1.78 -10.15
N VAL A 255 27.25 1.40 -9.42
CA VAL A 255 25.98 0.96 -10.03
C VAL A 255 25.32 2.12 -10.76
N ILE A 256 25.31 3.31 -10.16
CA ILE A 256 24.76 4.52 -10.80
C ILE A 256 25.54 4.78 -12.09
N ALA A 257 26.85 4.89 -12.02
CA ALA A 257 27.72 5.30 -13.13
C ALA A 257 27.71 4.33 -14.32
N ASN A 258 27.55 3.02 -14.05
CA ASN A 258 27.62 1.98 -15.10
C ASN A 258 26.23 1.56 -15.64
N SER A 259 25.16 2.06 -15.05
CA SER A 259 23.81 1.76 -15.56
C SER A 259 23.48 2.60 -16.81
N ILE A 260 22.63 2.06 -17.69
CA ILE A 260 22.16 2.80 -18.86
C ILE A 260 21.48 4.14 -18.47
N TYR A 261 20.73 4.14 -17.35
CA TYR A 261 20.09 5.34 -16.80
C TYR A 261 21.10 6.34 -16.27
N GLY A 262 22.13 5.86 -15.58
CA GLY A 262 23.17 6.73 -15.01
C GLY A 262 24.09 7.31 -16.07
N ILE A 263 24.42 6.55 -17.13
CA ILE A 263 25.19 7.05 -18.28
C ILE A 263 24.45 8.17 -18.98
N ALA A 264 23.15 7.97 -19.27
CA ALA A 264 22.30 9.01 -19.87
C ALA A 264 22.17 10.22 -18.93
N PHE A 265 21.92 9.98 -17.64
CA PHE A 265 21.79 11.06 -16.65
C PHE A 265 23.08 11.87 -16.51
N LYS A 266 24.24 11.21 -16.48
CA LYS A 266 25.55 11.89 -16.48
C LYS A 266 25.79 12.77 -17.70
N LYS A 267 25.38 12.28 -18.87
CA LYS A 267 25.52 13.04 -20.14
C LYS A 267 24.62 14.27 -20.14
N LEU A 268 23.38 14.14 -19.67
CA LEU A 268 22.37 15.21 -19.71
C LEU A 268 22.54 16.21 -18.56
N PHE A 269 22.86 15.71 -17.35
CA PHE A 269 22.87 16.48 -16.10
C PHE A 269 24.18 16.21 -15.32
N PRO A 270 25.36 16.62 -15.85
CA PRO A 270 26.64 16.23 -15.27
C PRO A 270 26.88 16.79 -13.87
N ILE A 271 26.38 17.97 -13.55
CA ILE A 271 26.52 18.61 -12.23
C ILE A 271 25.71 17.83 -11.18
N THR A 272 24.42 17.63 -11.45
CA THR A 272 23.55 16.84 -10.55
C THR A 272 24.05 15.39 -10.40
N PHE A 273 24.58 14.80 -11.49
CA PHE A 273 25.19 13.47 -11.42
C PHE A 273 26.36 13.42 -10.44
N GLN A 274 27.26 14.40 -10.47
CA GLN A 274 28.39 14.50 -9.55
C GLN A 274 27.91 14.59 -8.09
N HIS A 275 26.89 15.40 -7.83
CA HIS A 275 26.29 15.45 -6.50
C HIS A 275 25.75 14.09 -6.05
N LEU A 276 25.05 13.36 -6.93
CA LEU A 276 24.48 12.06 -6.61
C LEU A 276 25.52 10.97 -6.29
N VAL A 277 26.65 10.97 -7.00
CA VAL A 277 27.70 9.95 -6.77
C VAL A 277 28.64 10.30 -5.62
N ASN A 278 28.72 11.57 -5.23
CA ASN A 278 29.58 12.05 -4.13
C ASN A 278 28.88 12.14 -2.78
N ILE A 279 27.58 11.79 -2.69
CA ILE A 279 26.86 11.77 -1.41
C ILE A 279 27.46 10.69 -0.51
N ASP A 280 27.64 11.02 0.77
CA ASP A 280 28.05 10.06 1.80
C ASP A 280 27.13 8.85 1.79
N ILE A 281 27.70 7.66 1.62
CA ILE A 281 26.97 6.38 1.57
C ILE A 281 26.21 6.07 2.87
N ASN A 282 26.53 6.74 3.96
CA ASN A 282 25.84 6.60 5.24
C ASN A 282 24.52 7.39 5.29
N VAL A 283 24.28 8.31 4.35
CA VAL A 283 23.05 9.08 4.23
C VAL A 283 22.13 8.44 3.21
N SER A 284 20.96 7.99 3.62
CA SER A 284 19.95 7.46 2.69
C SER A 284 19.36 8.61 1.87
N LYS A 285 19.72 8.66 0.57
CA LYS A 285 19.17 9.64 -0.39
C LYS A 285 17.63 9.65 -0.40
N ALA A 286 17.05 8.46 -0.40
CA ALA A 286 15.59 8.32 -0.37
C ALA A 286 14.97 8.92 0.89
N GLN A 287 15.57 8.67 2.06
CA GLN A 287 15.06 9.25 3.31
C GLN A 287 15.22 10.76 3.37
N ASP A 288 16.31 11.28 2.82
CA ASP A 288 16.57 12.71 2.78
C ASP A 288 15.56 13.45 1.88
N LEU A 289 15.33 12.95 0.67
CA LEU A 289 14.31 13.50 -0.23
C LEU A 289 12.89 13.39 0.35
N GLN A 290 12.58 12.28 1.00
CA GLN A 290 11.31 12.10 1.71
C GLN A 290 11.15 13.05 2.91
N ARG A 291 12.25 13.42 3.55
CA ARG A 291 12.25 14.39 4.65
C ARG A 291 11.94 15.80 4.15
N GLN A 292 12.55 16.21 3.04
CA GLN A 292 12.26 17.49 2.40
C GLN A 292 10.81 17.55 1.87
N GLU A 293 10.35 16.46 1.24
CA GLU A 293 8.95 16.32 0.81
C GLU A 293 7.99 16.51 2.00
N SER A 294 8.26 15.85 3.12
CA SER A 294 7.44 15.97 4.33
C SER A 294 7.50 17.38 4.94
N GLU A 295 8.65 18.05 4.86
CA GLU A 295 8.77 19.43 5.31
C GLU A 295 7.85 20.35 4.50
N LEU A 296 7.84 20.23 3.18
CA LEU A 296 6.96 21.03 2.34
C LEU A 296 5.49 20.63 2.52
N PHE A 297 5.13 19.35 2.33
CA PHE A 297 3.74 18.92 2.24
C PHE A 297 3.04 18.83 3.61
N ILE A 298 3.76 18.40 4.66
CA ILE A 298 3.17 18.20 6.00
C ILE A 298 3.38 19.43 6.88
N ASN A 299 4.66 19.84 7.06
CA ASN A 299 4.99 20.84 8.04
C ASN A 299 4.69 22.27 7.55
N ASN A 300 4.57 22.51 6.24
CA ASN A 300 4.23 23.81 5.67
C ASN A 300 2.80 23.79 5.10
N ILE A 301 2.56 23.14 3.97
CA ILE A 301 1.27 23.20 3.25
C ILE A 301 0.12 22.70 4.12
N THR A 302 0.19 21.44 4.64
CA THR A 302 -0.91 20.88 5.44
C THR A 302 -1.16 21.69 6.69
N ARG A 303 -0.09 22.13 7.38
CA ARG A 303 -0.21 23.01 8.56
C ARG A 303 -0.96 24.30 8.25
N ASP A 304 -0.63 24.96 7.14
CA ASP A 304 -1.24 26.25 6.81
C ASP A 304 -2.68 26.08 6.32
N LEU A 305 -3.00 24.97 5.63
CA LEU A 305 -4.38 24.61 5.30
C LEU A 305 -5.21 24.35 6.57
N VAL A 306 -4.67 23.60 7.53
CA VAL A 306 -5.33 23.34 8.82
C VAL A 306 -5.55 24.64 9.60
N LYS A 307 -4.56 25.54 9.66
CA LYS A 307 -4.71 26.84 10.30
C LYS A 307 -5.80 27.72 9.68
N LYS A 308 -6.07 27.52 8.37
CA LYS A 308 -7.16 28.23 7.67
C LYS A 308 -8.50 27.53 7.78
N GLY A 309 -8.60 26.41 8.52
CA GLY A 309 -9.82 25.63 8.68
C GLY A 309 -10.24 24.89 7.40
N LEU A 310 -9.32 24.68 6.46
CA LEU A 310 -9.59 23.94 5.23
C LEU A 310 -9.47 22.45 5.45
N PHE A 311 -10.37 21.67 4.83
CA PHE A 311 -10.30 20.22 4.85
C PHE A 311 -9.09 19.75 4.07
N VAL A 312 -8.21 18.97 4.71
CA VAL A 312 -7.03 18.40 4.07
C VAL A 312 -6.65 17.06 4.69
N ILE A 313 -6.28 16.10 3.84
CA ILE A 313 -5.66 14.83 4.25
C ILE A 313 -4.43 14.62 3.34
N PRO A 314 -3.21 14.71 3.87
CA PRO A 314 -1.99 14.53 3.09
C PRO A 314 -1.72 13.04 2.82
N ILE A 315 -1.38 12.70 1.59
CA ILE A 315 -0.97 11.34 1.18
C ILE A 315 0.39 11.47 0.48
N HIS A 316 1.44 11.55 1.26
CA HIS A 316 2.82 11.83 0.81
C HIS A 316 2.92 13.19 0.11
N ASP A 317 3.11 13.20 -1.21
CA ASP A 317 3.16 14.35 -2.10
C ASP A 317 1.79 14.73 -2.72
N ALA A 318 0.72 14.13 -2.23
CA ALA A 318 -0.64 14.42 -2.62
C ALA A 318 -1.49 14.93 -1.44
N LEU A 319 -2.52 15.69 -1.74
CA LEU A 319 -3.47 16.25 -0.77
C LEU A 319 -4.89 15.92 -1.22
N VAL A 320 -5.69 15.34 -0.34
CA VAL A 320 -7.13 15.20 -0.53
C VAL A 320 -7.82 16.38 0.11
N VAL A 321 -8.59 17.14 -0.67
CA VAL A 321 -9.28 18.36 -0.23
C VAL A 321 -10.70 18.41 -0.76
N PHE A 322 -11.52 19.35 -0.29
CA PHE A 322 -12.83 19.58 -0.90
C PHE A 322 -12.68 20.25 -2.26
N LYS A 323 -13.45 19.78 -3.24
CA LYS A 323 -13.47 20.33 -4.59
C LYS A 323 -13.82 21.83 -4.62
N LYS A 324 -14.73 22.28 -3.74
CA LYS A 324 -15.13 23.68 -3.63
C LYS A 324 -14.02 24.63 -3.17
N ASP A 325 -13.00 24.10 -2.49
CA ASP A 325 -11.94 24.90 -1.88
C ASP A 325 -10.63 24.88 -2.68
N VAL A 326 -10.62 24.26 -3.89
CA VAL A 326 -9.42 24.05 -4.70
C VAL A 326 -8.63 25.34 -4.95
N ASP A 327 -9.30 26.45 -5.31
CA ASP A 327 -8.62 27.71 -5.62
C ASP A 327 -7.90 28.27 -4.37
N ALA A 328 -8.57 28.25 -3.22
CA ALA A 328 -7.97 28.68 -1.96
C ALA A 328 -6.81 27.78 -1.53
N VAL A 329 -6.95 26.47 -1.73
CA VAL A 329 -5.92 25.47 -1.46
C VAL A 329 -4.72 25.68 -2.38
N MET A 330 -4.93 25.83 -3.70
CA MET A 330 -3.86 26.03 -4.66
C MET A 330 -3.08 27.32 -4.39
N LYS A 331 -3.74 28.39 -3.94
CA LYS A 331 -3.04 29.61 -3.52
C LYS A 331 -2.05 29.31 -2.37
N ILE A 332 -2.50 28.61 -1.34
CA ILE A 332 -1.66 28.25 -0.18
C ILE A 332 -0.52 27.31 -0.61
N ILE A 333 -0.80 26.34 -1.48
CA ILE A 333 0.21 25.44 -2.04
C ILE A 333 1.28 26.26 -2.78
N ASN A 334 0.88 27.16 -3.68
CA ASN A 334 1.80 27.97 -4.47
C ASN A 334 2.65 28.88 -3.58
N ASP A 335 2.04 29.54 -2.58
CA ASP A 335 2.75 30.41 -1.64
C ASP A 335 3.83 29.60 -0.89
N ASN A 336 3.50 28.42 -0.40
CA ASN A 336 4.44 27.55 0.32
C ASN A 336 5.52 26.96 -0.63
N CYS A 337 5.15 26.56 -1.84
CA CYS A 337 6.13 26.08 -2.82
C CYS A 337 7.12 27.19 -3.16
N PHE A 338 6.65 28.39 -3.44
CA PHE A 338 7.54 29.52 -3.74
C PHE A 338 8.45 29.86 -2.56
N ALA A 339 7.91 29.90 -1.35
CA ALA A 339 8.70 30.15 -0.14
C ALA A 339 9.76 29.08 0.15
N PHE A 340 9.46 27.82 -0.15
CA PHE A 340 10.36 26.70 0.16
C PHE A 340 11.35 26.37 -0.98
N LEU A 341 10.91 26.48 -2.23
CA LEU A 341 11.66 26.07 -3.44
C LEU A 341 12.22 27.25 -4.22
N GLY A 342 11.78 28.50 -3.96
CA GLY A 342 12.07 29.66 -4.81
C GLY A 342 11.35 29.64 -6.16
N ARG A 343 10.60 28.57 -6.46
CA ARG A 343 9.87 28.36 -7.74
C ARG A 343 8.53 27.67 -7.48
N LEU A 344 7.62 27.75 -8.45
CA LEU A 344 6.35 27.04 -8.40
C LEU A 344 6.54 25.61 -8.88
N MET A 345 5.92 24.67 -8.17
CA MET A 345 5.85 23.26 -8.54
C MET A 345 4.58 22.98 -9.34
N SER A 346 4.64 22.03 -10.28
CA SER A 346 3.46 21.60 -11.03
C SER A 346 2.64 20.58 -10.26
N PHE A 347 1.31 20.68 -10.36
CA PHE A 347 0.36 19.75 -9.75
C PHE A 347 -0.57 19.15 -10.79
N SER A 348 -1.09 17.97 -10.52
CA SER A 348 -2.22 17.38 -11.21
C SER A 348 -3.37 17.18 -10.22
N SER A 349 -4.59 17.31 -10.71
CA SER A 349 -5.77 17.09 -9.89
C SER A 349 -6.60 15.93 -10.44
N LYS A 350 -7.20 15.15 -9.55
CA LYS A 350 -8.08 14.05 -9.89
C LYS A 350 -9.28 14.04 -8.96
N GLU A 351 -10.46 14.23 -9.53
CA GLU A 351 -11.71 14.10 -8.77
C GLU A 351 -11.92 12.66 -8.32
N PHE A 352 -12.47 12.48 -7.13
CA PHE A 352 -12.91 11.18 -6.68
C PHE A 352 -14.18 10.79 -7.44
N CYS A 353 -14.28 9.50 -7.74
CA CYS A 353 -15.30 9.00 -8.65
C CYS A 353 -16.72 9.26 -8.05
N PRO A 354 -17.60 9.99 -8.75
CA PRO A 354 -18.97 10.22 -8.28
C PRO A 354 -19.82 8.96 -8.44
N THR A 355 -19.40 8.00 -9.28
CA THR A 355 -20.15 6.76 -9.49
C THR A 355 -20.00 5.82 -8.30
N PRO A 356 -21.07 5.08 -7.94
CA PRO A 356 -20.99 4.06 -6.90
C PRO A 356 -19.91 3.02 -7.22
N TYR A 357 -19.31 2.46 -6.17
CA TYR A 357 -18.43 1.30 -6.33
C TYR A 357 -19.22 0.17 -7.01
N PRO A 358 -18.67 -0.55 -8.00
CA PRO A 358 -19.39 -1.60 -8.71
C PRO A 358 -20.08 -2.57 -7.74
N ASN A 359 -21.37 -2.79 -7.95
CA ASN A 359 -22.23 -3.68 -7.14
C ASN A 359 -22.29 -3.34 -5.63
N CYS A 360 -22.04 -2.08 -5.23
CA CYS A 360 -22.14 -1.65 -3.86
C CYS A 360 -22.85 -0.30 -3.75
N THR A 361 -24.03 -0.27 -3.13
CA THR A 361 -24.80 0.95 -2.86
C THR A 361 -24.64 1.47 -1.44
N THR A 362 -24.12 0.63 -0.53
CA THR A 362 -23.96 0.96 0.88
C THR A 362 -22.57 1.49 1.15
N TYR A 363 -22.48 2.60 1.89
CA TYR A 363 -21.25 3.20 2.36
C TYR A 363 -21.20 3.14 3.89
N ILE A 364 -20.03 2.87 4.44
CA ILE A 364 -19.78 2.81 5.87
C ILE A 364 -18.72 3.85 6.24
N ASN A 365 -18.79 4.39 7.44
CA ASN A 365 -17.75 5.27 7.96
C ASN A 365 -16.43 4.50 8.06
N ILE A 366 -15.31 5.18 7.78
CA ILE A 366 -13.97 4.60 7.96
C ILE A 366 -13.78 4.18 9.43
N TYR A 367 -14.40 4.91 10.33
CA TYR A 367 -14.48 4.59 11.74
C TYR A 367 -15.96 4.45 12.13
N SER A 368 -16.45 3.23 12.24
CA SER A 368 -17.67 2.92 12.97
C SER A 368 -17.27 2.59 14.41
N ILE A 369 -17.53 3.49 15.33
CA ILE A 369 -17.75 3.08 16.71
C ILE A 369 -19.05 2.27 16.65
N GLU A 370 -18.95 0.94 16.71
CA GLU A 370 -20.08 0.20 17.25
C GLU A 370 -20.24 0.74 18.68
N GLU A 371 -21.18 1.67 18.88
CA GLU A 371 -21.78 1.83 20.18
C GLU A 371 -22.30 0.45 20.53
N GLU A 372 -21.60 -0.26 21.44
CA GLU A 372 -22.14 -1.40 22.16
C GLU A 372 -23.41 -0.91 22.83
N LYS A 373 -24.53 -0.97 22.12
CA LYS A 373 -25.81 -1.14 22.77
C LYS A 373 -25.72 -2.50 23.39
N GLU A 374 -25.63 -2.52 24.72
CA GLU A 374 -25.93 -3.67 25.54
C GLU A 374 -27.22 -4.33 25.03
N ASP A 375 -27.07 -5.32 24.17
CA ASP A 375 -28.08 -6.34 23.98
C ASP A 375 -27.37 -7.65 23.67
N THR A 376 -27.34 -8.43 24.72
CA THR A 376 -26.79 -9.78 24.83
C THR A 376 -27.44 -10.72 23.83
N GLN A 377 -26.59 -11.56 23.28
CA GLN A 377 -26.82 -12.83 22.59
C GLN A 377 -26.97 -12.81 21.07
N HIS A 378 -25.99 -13.47 20.44
CA HIS A 378 -26.03 -14.03 19.07
C HIS A 378 -25.58 -13.17 17.86
N LYS A 379 -24.54 -12.32 17.92
CA LYS A 379 -24.05 -11.64 16.70
C LYS A 379 -22.60 -11.94 16.24
N GLY A 380 -21.82 -12.69 17.01
CA GLY A 380 -20.41 -12.98 16.67
C GLY A 380 -20.19 -13.87 15.43
N VAL A 381 -21.18 -14.68 15.03
CA VAL A 381 -21.06 -15.67 13.96
C VAL A 381 -21.38 -15.11 12.57
N TYR A 382 -22.20 -14.06 12.49
CA TYR A 382 -22.66 -13.53 11.19
C TYR A 382 -21.64 -12.67 10.44
N VAL A 383 -20.74 -11.97 11.12
CA VAL A 383 -19.75 -11.08 10.48
C VAL A 383 -18.65 -11.88 9.78
N VAL A 384 -18.28 -13.03 10.33
CA VAL A 384 -17.23 -13.90 9.74
C VAL A 384 -17.75 -14.63 8.50
N GLN A 385 -19.04 -15.02 8.49
CA GLN A 385 -19.64 -15.68 7.32
C GLN A 385 -19.84 -14.73 6.14
N ASN A 386 -20.16 -13.46 6.38
CA ASN A 386 -20.35 -12.49 5.29
C ASN A 386 -19.02 -12.07 4.64
N SER A 387 -17.92 -11.93 5.38
CA SER A 387 -16.62 -11.63 4.79
C SER A 387 -16.05 -12.79 3.97
N ILE A 388 -16.32 -14.03 4.38
CA ILE A 388 -15.93 -15.23 3.62
C ILE A 388 -16.77 -15.37 2.34
N ARG A 389 -18.07 -15.08 2.39
CA ARG A 389 -18.96 -15.12 1.21
C ARG A 389 -18.59 -14.04 0.18
N VAL A 390 -18.25 -12.82 0.61
CA VAL A 390 -17.84 -11.75 -0.31
C VAL A 390 -16.52 -12.07 -1.01
N GLY A 391 -15.56 -12.67 -0.31
CA GLY A 391 -14.31 -13.12 -0.95
C GLY A 391 -14.50 -14.28 -1.95
N GLN A 392 -15.40 -15.21 -1.65
CA GLN A 392 -15.75 -16.31 -2.57
C GLN A 392 -16.58 -15.83 -3.76
N ASN A 393 -17.55 -14.92 -3.56
CA ASN A 393 -18.33 -14.34 -4.65
C ASN A 393 -17.48 -13.51 -5.61
N LYS A 394 -16.50 -12.75 -5.12
CA LYS A 394 -15.64 -11.94 -5.99
C LYS A 394 -14.72 -12.80 -6.87
N ASN A 395 -14.21 -13.90 -6.33
CA ASN A 395 -13.44 -14.87 -7.14
C ASN A 395 -14.33 -15.66 -8.10
N ASN A 396 -15.59 -15.90 -7.76
CA ASN A 396 -16.55 -16.58 -8.62
C ASN A 396 -17.06 -15.66 -9.75
N LEU A 397 -17.35 -14.37 -9.49
CA LEU A 397 -17.73 -13.39 -10.52
C LEU A 397 -16.65 -13.23 -11.59
N VAL A 398 -15.39 -13.03 -11.19
CA VAL A 398 -14.25 -12.96 -12.16
C VAL A 398 -14.04 -14.29 -12.89
N ARG A 399 -14.39 -15.41 -12.27
CA ARG A 399 -14.35 -16.74 -12.91
C ARG A 399 -15.49 -16.90 -13.91
N ASP A 400 -16.70 -16.49 -13.55
CA ASP A 400 -17.90 -16.62 -14.37
C ASP A 400 -17.82 -15.71 -15.60
N GLU A 401 -17.35 -14.46 -15.46
CA GLU A 401 -17.06 -13.57 -16.59
C GLU A 401 -16.04 -14.17 -17.58
N LYS A 402 -14.97 -14.79 -17.09
CA LYS A 402 -13.99 -15.46 -17.96
C LYS A 402 -14.56 -16.68 -18.65
N ILE A 403 -15.42 -17.44 -18.00
CA ILE A 403 -16.12 -18.58 -18.59
C ILE A 403 -17.06 -18.10 -19.70
N GLU A 404 -17.77 -17.00 -19.47
CA GLU A 404 -18.67 -16.40 -20.45
C GLU A 404 -17.93 -15.91 -21.70
N VAL A 405 -16.81 -15.21 -21.52
CA VAL A 405 -15.95 -14.74 -22.63
C VAL A 405 -15.35 -15.91 -23.42
N ILE A 406 -14.94 -16.99 -22.75
CA ILE A 406 -14.45 -18.22 -23.41
C ILE A 406 -15.59 -18.90 -24.18
N THR A 407 -16.77 -18.95 -23.60
CA THR A 407 -17.96 -19.55 -24.21
C THR A 407 -18.36 -18.82 -25.49
N GLU A 408 -18.34 -17.49 -25.47
CA GLU A 408 -18.68 -16.66 -26.61
C GLU A 408 -17.63 -16.77 -27.73
N ALA A 409 -16.35 -16.84 -27.37
CA ALA A 409 -15.26 -17.11 -28.35
C ALA A 409 -15.38 -18.47 -29.02
N ILE A 410 -15.81 -19.50 -28.29
CA ILE A 410 -16.05 -20.84 -28.86
C ILE A 410 -17.24 -20.79 -29.81
N LYS A 411 -18.37 -20.16 -29.44
CA LYS A 411 -19.54 -20.03 -30.31
C LYS A 411 -19.22 -19.27 -31.59
N THR A 412 -18.47 -18.17 -31.49
CA THR A 412 -18.00 -17.41 -32.67
C THR A 412 -17.18 -18.28 -33.63
N LEU A 413 -16.23 -19.04 -33.11
CA LEU A 413 -15.45 -19.94 -33.95
C LEU A 413 -16.28 -21.05 -34.60
N LEU A 414 -17.28 -21.57 -33.90
CA LEU A 414 -18.22 -22.59 -34.45
C LEU A 414 -19.11 -21.98 -35.51
N SER A 415 -19.67 -20.79 -35.31
CA SER A 415 -20.53 -20.10 -36.29
C SER A 415 -19.79 -19.73 -37.58
N GLU A 416 -18.47 -19.50 -37.50
CA GLU A 416 -17.60 -19.22 -38.64
C GLU A 416 -17.05 -20.51 -39.32
N ASN A 417 -17.52 -21.69 -38.95
CA ASN A 417 -16.99 -22.97 -39.41
C ASN A 417 -15.47 -23.13 -39.25
N LYS A 418 -14.90 -22.47 -38.28
CA LYS A 418 -13.46 -22.56 -37.99
C LYS A 418 -13.18 -23.67 -36.98
N LYS A 419 -12.06 -24.37 -37.19
CA LYS A 419 -11.62 -25.40 -36.24
C LYS A 419 -11.38 -24.79 -34.87
N VAL A 420 -12.14 -25.23 -33.85
CA VAL A 420 -12.01 -24.77 -32.47
C VAL A 420 -10.78 -25.45 -31.83
N THR A 421 -9.83 -24.63 -31.40
CA THR A 421 -8.62 -25.08 -30.69
C THR A 421 -8.34 -24.12 -29.53
N ILE A 422 -7.69 -24.61 -28.48
CA ILE A 422 -7.32 -23.80 -27.31
C ILE A 422 -6.60 -22.50 -27.72
N ARG A 423 -5.70 -22.57 -28.69
CA ARG A 423 -4.97 -21.40 -29.19
C ARG A 423 -5.88 -20.38 -29.86
N LYS A 424 -6.79 -20.83 -30.73
CA LYS A 424 -7.75 -19.91 -31.38
C LYS A 424 -8.75 -19.31 -30.40
N VAL A 425 -9.20 -20.10 -29.42
CA VAL A 425 -10.07 -19.58 -28.35
C VAL A 425 -9.32 -18.54 -27.50
N GLN A 426 -8.04 -18.75 -27.22
CA GLN A 426 -7.19 -17.75 -26.57
C GLN A 426 -7.07 -16.45 -27.39
N GLU A 427 -6.80 -16.59 -28.69
CA GLU A 427 -6.66 -15.47 -29.63
C GLU A 427 -7.95 -14.63 -29.71
N VAL A 428 -9.11 -15.27 -29.76
CA VAL A 428 -10.42 -14.59 -29.87
C VAL A 428 -10.89 -14.04 -28.53
N SER A 429 -10.71 -14.78 -27.44
CA SER A 429 -11.20 -14.40 -26.10
C SER A 429 -10.27 -13.43 -25.36
N GLY A 430 -9.00 -13.34 -25.72
CA GLY A 430 -7.98 -12.60 -24.96
C GLY A 430 -7.67 -13.20 -23.57
N VAL A 431 -8.28 -14.34 -23.22
CA VAL A 431 -8.10 -14.98 -21.91
C VAL A 431 -6.81 -15.82 -21.90
N ALA A 432 -6.07 -15.80 -20.80
CA ALA A 432 -4.81 -16.53 -20.68
C ALA A 432 -4.97 -18.03 -20.96
N LYS A 433 -4.02 -18.61 -21.71
CA LYS A 433 -4.05 -20.00 -22.19
C LYS A 433 -4.38 -21.03 -21.09
N SER A 434 -3.77 -20.89 -19.91
CA SER A 434 -4.01 -21.78 -18.77
C SER A 434 -5.45 -21.74 -18.25
N THR A 435 -6.12 -20.59 -18.38
CA THR A 435 -7.55 -20.45 -18.00
C THR A 435 -8.44 -21.07 -19.09
N VAL A 436 -8.12 -20.85 -20.36
CA VAL A 436 -8.82 -21.50 -21.49
C VAL A 436 -8.71 -23.02 -21.39
N GLU A 437 -7.52 -23.56 -21.19
CA GLU A 437 -7.29 -25.02 -21.04
C GLU A 437 -8.14 -25.64 -19.94
N LYS A 438 -8.28 -24.93 -18.81
CA LYS A 438 -9.06 -25.39 -17.65
C LYS A 438 -10.55 -25.55 -17.95
N HIS A 439 -11.13 -24.69 -18.78
CA HIS A 439 -12.58 -24.63 -19.01
C HIS A 439 -12.98 -25.12 -20.40
N TYR A 440 -12.05 -25.21 -21.35
CA TYR A 440 -12.28 -25.52 -22.74
C TYR A 440 -13.07 -26.82 -22.97
N LYS A 441 -12.65 -27.95 -22.38
CA LYS A 441 -13.30 -29.25 -22.57
C LYS A 441 -14.73 -29.27 -22.04
N GLN A 442 -14.97 -28.62 -20.88
CA GLN A 442 -16.29 -28.55 -20.26
C GLN A 442 -17.25 -27.69 -21.10
N ILE A 443 -16.79 -26.54 -21.58
CA ILE A 443 -17.61 -25.65 -22.39
C ILE A 443 -17.93 -26.29 -23.76
N LEU A 444 -16.93 -26.90 -24.40
CA LEU A 444 -17.12 -27.56 -25.70
C LEU A 444 -18.08 -28.74 -25.62
N SER A 445 -18.11 -29.48 -24.49
CA SER A 445 -19.05 -30.59 -24.27
C SER A 445 -20.50 -30.13 -24.00
N ILE A 446 -20.71 -28.86 -23.70
CA ILE A 446 -22.06 -28.26 -23.49
C ILE A 446 -22.59 -27.67 -24.80
N LEU A 447 -21.70 -27.25 -25.71
CA LEU A 447 -22.04 -26.59 -26.96
C LEU A 447 -22.15 -27.53 -28.17
N ASN A 448 -21.66 -28.77 -28.06
CA ASN A 448 -21.87 -29.89 -29.02
C ASN A 448 -23.02 -30.77 -28.53
#